data_939e5f611adaca0d334daebf3940665c
#
_entry.id   939e5f611adaca0d334daebf3940665c
#
_cell.length_a   1.000
_cell.length_b   1.000
_cell.length_c   1.000
_cell.angle_alpha   90.00
_cell.angle_beta   90.00
_cell.angle_gamma   90.00
#
_symmetry.space_group_name_H-M   'P 1'
#
loop_
_entity.id
_entity.type
_entity.pdbx_description
1 polymer ?
#
loop_
_entity_poly.entity_id
_entity_poly.type
_entity_poly.pdbx_seq_one_letter_code
_entity_poly.pdbx_strand_id
1 'polypeptide(L)'
;LVKRFAKNNVKMQYDYLEALVKDLSLYKIKTEINMKNLRIWQTLSLFILLLSITLPLSAKSDLLTKLNTITLIIRTQSLETSLFAEKYLLRFKQPLDHSHPEKGSFSQRVIVAHVGYDRPTLMVTEGYGAARSLNPGYYEELSKLFNTNIIAVEHRYFLESTPKPKDWKYLTAWNSARDLHAIREAFRSIYPGKWIATGISKGGQTAMLYRTYFPDDIDITVPYVAPLCRSVEDGRHEPFLRTV
;
A
#
# COMPACT_ATOMS: atom_id res chain seq x y z
N LEU A 1 18.75 -24.04 -3.24
CA LEU A 1 19.33 -23.29 -4.38
C LEU A 1 19.88 -21.93 -3.94
N VAL A 2 19.13 -21.09 -3.23
CA VAL A 2 19.54 -19.73 -2.83
C VAL A 2 20.77 -19.71 -1.92
N LYS A 3 20.89 -20.65 -0.95
CA LYS A 3 22.09 -20.77 -0.09
C LYS A 3 23.36 -21.19 -0.84
N ARG A 4 23.23 -21.89 -1.97
CA ARG A 4 24.36 -22.31 -2.80
C ARG A 4 24.85 -21.19 -3.72
N PHE A 5 23.91 -20.33 -4.18
CA PHE A 5 24.23 -19.12 -4.97
C PHE A 5 24.94 -18.04 -4.13
N ALA A 6 24.48 -17.81 -2.90
CA ALA A 6 25.13 -16.86 -1.99
C ALA A 6 26.56 -17.31 -1.61
N LYS A 7 26.77 -18.60 -1.38
CA LYS A 7 28.09 -19.15 -1.04
C LYS A 7 29.08 -19.08 -2.22
N ASN A 8 28.59 -19.23 -3.45
CA ASN A 8 29.44 -19.13 -4.66
C ASN A 8 29.80 -17.66 -4.97
N ASN A 9 28.88 -16.68 -4.72
CA ASN A 9 29.19 -15.27 -4.91
C ASN A 9 30.21 -14.76 -3.88
N VAL A 10 30.12 -15.20 -2.64
CA VAL A 10 31.08 -14.82 -1.60
C VAL A 10 32.45 -15.44 -1.92
N LYS A 11 32.50 -16.71 -2.36
CA LYS A 11 33.75 -17.35 -2.76
C LYS A 11 34.39 -16.67 -3.99
N MET A 12 33.57 -16.31 -4.99
CA MET A 12 34.04 -15.59 -6.18
C MET A 12 34.57 -14.19 -5.85
N GLN A 13 34.00 -13.50 -4.88
CA GLN A 13 34.52 -12.22 -4.39
C GLN A 13 35.82 -12.38 -3.62
N TYR A 14 35.98 -13.44 -2.81
CA TYR A 14 37.23 -13.73 -2.11
C TYR A 14 38.33 -14.13 -3.08
N ASP A 15 38.03 -14.98 -4.07
CA ASP A 15 38.98 -15.40 -5.10
C ASP A 15 39.41 -14.21 -5.98
N TYR A 16 38.47 -13.27 -6.26
CA TYR A 16 38.78 -12.03 -6.98
C TYR A 16 39.65 -11.07 -6.15
N LEU A 17 39.36 -10.93 -4.86
CA LEU A 17 40.19 -10.15 -3.93
C LEU A 17 41.58 -10.76 -3.74
N GLU A 18 41.68 -12.06 -3.68
CA GLU A 18 42.97 -12.78 -3.57
C GLU A 18 43.79 -12.69 -4.87
N ALA A 19 43.13 -12.72 -6.02
CA ALA A 19 43.75 -12.45 -7.32
C ALA A 19 44.19 -10.99 -7.45
N LEU A 20 43.40 -10.03 -6.99
CA LEU A 20 43.71 -8.60 -6.94
C LEU A 20 44.90 -8.32 -5.99
N VAL A 21 44.98 -9.02 -4.86
CA VAL A 21 46.10 -8.93 -3.92
C VAL A 21 47.35 -9.62 -4.47
N LYS A 22 47.19 -10.68 -5.24
CA LYS A 22 48.34 -11.34 -5.94
C LYS A 22 48.83 -10.59 -7.16
N ASP A 23 47.95 -9.97 -7.94
CA ASP A 23 48.30 -9.11 -9.10
C ASP A 23 48.80 -7.73 -8.67
N LEU A 24 48.47 -7.28 -7.48
CA LEU A 24 49.16 -6.24 -6.75
C LEU A 24 50.56 -6.79 -6.29
N SER A 25 51.26 -7.51 -7.14
CA SER A 25 52.69 -7.78 -7.00
C SER A 25 53.52 -6.50 -7.15
N LEU A 26 52.98 -5.47 -6.63
CA LEU A 26 53.53 -4.24 -6.07
C LEU A 26 54.65 -4.50 -5.07
N TYR A 27 54.98 -5.78 -4.81
CA TYR A 27 56.08 -6.18 -3.95
C TYR A 27 57.47 -6.03 -4.62
N LYS A 28 57.49 -5.58 -5.87
CA LYS A 28 58.78 -5.26 -6.51
C LYS A 28 59.16 -3.76 -6.45
N ILE A 29 58.28 -2.94 -5.85
CA ILE A 29 58.64 -1.54 -5.59
C ILE A 29 58.87 -1.37 -4.07
N LYS A 30 59.64 -2.26 -3.49
CA LYS A 30 59.87 -2.31 -2.04
C LYS A 30 61.04 -1.48 -1.56
N THR A 31 61.61 -0.61 -2.36
CA THR A 31 62.83 0.07 -1.94
C THR A 31 62.82 1.58 -1.98
N GLU A 32 61.70 2.26 -2.37
CA GLU A 32 61.72 3.74 -2.37
C GLU A 32 60.37 4.41 -2.00
N ILE A 33 59.56 3.80 -1.15
CA ILE A 33 58.34 4.51 -0.68
C ILE A 33 58.70 5.27 0.58
N ASN A 34 58.99 6.56 0.39
CA ASN A 34 59.19 7.55 1.42
C ASN A 34 58.02 7.54 2.42
N MET A 35 58.30 7.48 3.73
CA MET A 35 57.32 7.40 4.83
C MET A 35 56.16 8.44 4.80
N LYS A 36 56.29 9.50 4.01
CA LYS A 36 55.20 10.45 3.75
C LYS A 36 54.00 9.85 2.98
N ASN A 37 54.25 8.85 2.13
CA ASN A 37 53.16 8.21 1.36
C ASN A 37 52.39 7.17 2.17
N LEU A 38 53.00 6.58 3.20
CA LEU A 38 52.32 5.61 4.06
C LEU A 38 51.11 6.23 4.80
N ARG A 39 51.22 7.46 5.21
CA ARG A 39 50.09 8.19 5.88
C ARG A 39 48.92 8.45 4.91
N ILE A 40 49.21 8.72 3.64
CA ILE A 40 48.19 8.92 2.62
C ILE A 40 47.43 7.64 2.35
N TRP A 41 48.14 6.49 2.26
CA TRP A 41 47.50 5.21 2.08
C TRP A 41 46.70 4.75 3.31
N GLN A 42 47.15 5.05 4.52
CA GLN A 42 46.42 4.75 5.74
C GLN A 42 45.13 5.60 5.83
N THR A 43 45.18 6.88 5.46
CA THR A 43 43.98 7.75 5.42
C THR A 43 43.02 7.32 4.29
N LEU A 44 43.53 6.94 3.13
CA LEU A 44 42.70 6.42 2.03
C LEU A 44 42.02 5.10 2.38
N SER A 45 42.74 4.18 3.02
CA SER A 45 42.19 2.90 3.47
C SER A 45 41.16 3.08 4.58
N LEU A 46 41.37 4.04 5.49
CA LEU A 46 40.39 4.41 6.53
C LEU A 46 39.14 5.03 5.91
N PHE A 47 39.31 5.85 4.85
CA PHE A 47 38.20 6.47 4.14
C PHE A 47 37.39 5.44 3.33
N ILE A 48 38.05 4.47 2.70
CA ILE A 48 37.40 3.36 2.01
C ILE A 48 36.68 2.44 3.01
N LEU A 49 37.27 2.19 4.18
CA LEU A 49 36.65 1.42 5.26
C LEU A 49 35.42 2.15 5.84
N LEU A 50 35.50 3.46 6.01
CA LEU A 50 34.36 4.29 6.41
C LEU A 50 33.25 4.35 5.33
N LEU A 51 33.62 4.37 4.03
CA LEU A 51 32.67 4.30 2.93
C LEU A 51 31.99 2.93 2.81
N SER A 52 32.67 1.83 3.17
CA SER A 52 32.10 0.49 3.15
C SER A 52 31.19 0.16 4.33
N ILE A 53 31.22 0.99 5.39
CA ILE A 53 30.31 0.85 6.56
C ILE A 53 28.97 1.56 6.32
N THR A 54 28.84 2.42 5.30
CA THR A 54 27.56 2.92 4.82
C THR A 54 26.87 1.90 3.89
N LEU A 55 26.78 0.61 4.30
CA LEU A 55 25.71 -0.21 3.77
C LEU A 55 24.41 0.50 4.08
N PRO A 56 23.54 0.74 3.10
CA PRO A 56 22.21 1.22 3.41
C PRO A 56 21.59 0.15 4.30
N LEU A 57 21.63 0.38 5.61
CA LEU A 57 20.72 -0.30 6.52
C LEU A 57 19.36 -0.02 5.90
N SER A 58 18.71 -1.04 5.30
CA SER A 58 17.41 -0.89 4.68
C SER A 58 16.48 -0.37 5.77
N ALA A 59 16.45 0.97 5.89
CA ALA A 59 15.62 1.62 6.87
C ALA A 59 14.21 1.16 6.56
N LYS A 60 13.58 0.51 7.54
CA LYS A 60 12.18 0.12 7.44
C LYS A 60 11.43 1.38 7.03
N SER A 61 10.62 1.28 5.96
CA SER A 61 9.85 2.40 5.45
C SER A 61 9.09 3.10 6.59
N ASP A 62 9.10 4.42 6.62
CA ASP A 62 8.36 5.20 7.62
C ASP A 62 6.86 4.89 7.53
N LEU A 63 6.31 4.75 6.31
CA LEU A 63 4.93 4.34 6.11
C LEU A 63 4.66 2.95 6.68
N LEU A 64 5.51 1.96 6.42
CA LEU A 64 5.35 0.62 6.98
C LEU A 64 5.38 0.64 8.51
N THR A 65 6.21 1.49 9.09
CA THR A 65 6.27 1.69 10.54
C THR A 65 4.95 2.25 11.06
N LYS A 66 4.40 3.29 10.44
CA LYS A 66 3.09 3.87 10.78
C LYS A 66 1.94 2.89 10.59
N LEU A 67 1.91 2.14 9.48
CA LEU A 67 0.88 1.12 9.23
C LEU A 67 0.87 0.06 10.33
N ASN A 68 2.03 -0.34 10.83
CA ASN A 68 2.15 -1.33 11.91
C ASN A 68 1.69 -0.80 13.28
N THR A 69 1.45 0.50 13.46
CA THR A 69 0.84 1.05 14.68
C THR A 69 -0.67 0.96 14.69
N ILE A 70 -1.29 0.73 13.52
CA ILE A 70 -2.75 0.60 13.41
C ILE A 70 -3.16 -0.80 13.88
N THR A 71 -3.76 -0.90 15.04
CA THR A 71 -4.14 -2.18 15.68
C THR A 71 -5.17 -2.99 14.88
N LEU A 72 -5.93 -2.33 14.00
CA LEU A 72 -6.90 -2.98 13.12
C LEU A 72 -6.25 -3.65 11.90
N ILE A 73 -4.99 -3.36 11.60
CA ILE A 73 -4.25 -4.02 10.53
C ILE A 73 -3.61 -5.30 11.08
N ILE A 74 -4.14 -6.44 10.65
CA ILE A 74 -3.68 -7.77 11.10
C ILE A 74 -2.58 -8.36 10.21
N ARG A 75 -2.39 -7.83 9.01
CA ARG A 75 -1.32 -8.21 8.08
C ARG A 75 -1.03 -7.09 7.10
N THR A 76 0.27 -6.86 6.84
CA THR A 76 0.77 -5.95 5.83
C THR A 76 1.68 -6.71 4.86
N GLN A 77 1.52 -6.49 3.56
CA GLN A 77 2.33 -7.06 2.50
C GLN A 77 2.73 -5.96 1.52
N SER A 78 4.01 -5.81 1.24
CA SER A 78 4.49 -4.91 0.19
C SER A 78 4.04 -5.41 -1.17
N LEU A 79 3.66 -4.50 -2.04
CA LEU A 79 3.30 -4.73 -3.43
C LEU A 79 4.25 -3.97 -4.34
N GLU A 80 4.50 -4.53 -5.52
CA GLU A 80 5.20 -3.82 -6.58
C GLU A 80 4.36 -2.64 -7.09
N THR A 81 5.03 -1.55 -7.43
CA THR A 81 4.42 -0.36 -8.03
C THR A 81 5.42 0.35 -8.93
N SER A 82 4.92 0.85 -10.07
CA SER A 82 5.68 1.70 -11.00
C SER A 82 5.29 3.18 -10.92
N LEU A 83 4.26 3.53 -10.13
CA LEU A 83 3.63 4.84 -10.13
C LEU A 83 3.65 5.54 -8.76
N PHE A 84 3.90 4.81 -7.69
CA PHE A 84 3.84 5.33 -6.32
C PHE A 84 5.18 5.10 -5.62
N ALA A 85 5.48 5.88 -4.58
CA ALA A 85 6.67 5.67 -3.78
C ALA A 85 6.64 4.29 -3.08
N GLU A 86 5.47 3.92 -2.57
CA GLU A 86 5.25 2.66 -1.87
C GLU A 86 3.82 2.18 -2.09
N LYS A 87 3.63 0.85 -2.05
CA LYS A 87 2.31 0.24 -2.16
C LYS A 87 2.21 -0.98 -1.24
N TYR A 88 1.07 -1.09 -0.56
CA TYR A 88 0.83 -2.16 0.40
C TYR A 88 -0.55 -2.77 0.24
N LEU A 89 -0.61 -4.10 0.40
CA LEU A 89 -1.84 -4.84 0.65
C LEU A 89 -1.98 -5.03 2.16
N LEU A 90 -3.10 -4.60 2.69
CA LEU A 90 -3.44 -4.70 4.10
C LEU A 90 -4.60 -5.69 4.30
N ARG A 91 -4.57 -6.40 5.42
CA ARG A 91 -5.71 -7.11 5.96
C ARG A 91 -6.22 -6.34 7.15
N PHE A 92 -7.40 -5.75 7.01
CA PHE A 92 -8.01 -4.89 8.00
C PHE A 92 -9.12 -5.64 8.73
N LYS A 93 -9.07 -5.68 10.06
CA LYS A 93 -10.08 -6.35 10.88
C LYS A 93 -11.34 -5.50 10.96
N GLN A 94 -12.47 -6.03 10.51
CA GLN A 94 -13.78 -5.38 10.56
C GLN A 94 -14.77 -6.23 11.33
N PRO A 95 -15.68 -5.63 12.12
CA PRO A 95 -16.80 -6.36 12.71
C PRO A 95 -17.74 -6.90 11.62
N LEU A 96 -18.36 -8.05 11.86
CA LEU A 96 -19.48 -8.52 11.04
C LEU A 96 -20.64 -7.52 11.10
N ASP A 97 -20.96 -7.08 12.31
CA ASP A 97 -21.99 -6.11 12.62
C ASP A 97 -21.37 -4.96 13.44
N HIS A 98 -21.29 -3.77 12.87
CA HIS A 98 -20.72 -2.61 13.57
C HIS A 98 -21.56 -2.13 14.75
N SER A 99 -22.85 -2.49 14.80
CA SER A 99 -23.72 -2.21 15.94
C SER A 99 -23.53 -3.23 17.07
N HIS A 100 -23.00 -4.41 16.76
CA HIS A 100 -22.78 -5.52 17.68
C HIS A 100 -21.41 -6.20 17.40
N PRO A 101 -20.29 -5.55 17.73
CA PRO A 101 -18.96 -6.06 17.38
C PRO A 101 -18.63 -7.43 17.99
N GLU A 102 -19.30 -7.80 19.06
CA GLU A 102 -19.16 -9.08 19.75
C GLU A 102 -19.62 -10.28 18.90
N LYS A 103 -20.41 -10.06 17.84
CA LYS A 103 -20.89 -11.11 16.93
C LYS A 103 -19.79 -11.68 16.03
N GLY A 104 -18.59 -11.13 16.10
CA GLY A 104 -17.45 -11.63 15.35
C GLY A 104 -16.89 -10.61 14.37
N SER A 105 -15.84 -11.00 13.67
CA SER A 105 -15.13 -10.14 12.74
C SER A 105 -14.69 -10.90 11.50
N PHE A 106 -14.33 -10.15 10.45
CA PHE A 106 -13.73 -10.66 9.22
C PHE A 106 -12.51 -9.83 8.83
N SER A 107 -11.75 -10.33 7.87
CA SER A 107 -10.60 -9.63 7.30
C SER A 107 -11.00 -8.96 6.01
N GLN A 108 -10.90 -7.65 5.93
CA GLN A 108 -11.16 -6.86 4.73
C GLN A 108 -9.85 -6.54 4.01
N ARG A 109 -9.83 -6.65 2.69
CA ARG A 109 -8.71 -6.25 1.85
C ARG A 109 -8.72 -4.75 1.64
N VAL A 110 -7.58 -4.10 1.92
CA VAL A 110 -7.35 -2.69 1.66
C VAL A 110 -6.02 -2.54 0.96
N ILE A 111 -5.97 -1.78 -0.11
CA ILE A 111 -4.73 -1.47 -0.83
C ILE A 111 -4.40 -0.01 -0.61
N VAL A 112 -3.18 0.26 -0.14
CA VAL A 112 -2.64 1.61 0.04
C VAL A 112 -1.55 1.84 -0.99
N ALA A 113 -1.66 2.94 -1.75
CA ALA A 113 -0.60 3.43 -2.62
C ALA A 113 -0.22 4.85 -2.18
N HIS A 114 1.04 5.03 -1.83
CA HIS A 114 1.56 6.22 -1.16
C HIS A 114 2.34 7.11 -2.11
N VAL A 115 2.00 8.40 -2.08
CA VAL A 115 2.74 9.49 -2.75
C VAL A 115 3.47 10.35 -1.73
N GLY A 116 2.78 10.73 -0.65
CA GLY A 116 3.33 11.59 0.40
C GLY A 116 2.29 11.92 1.46
N TYR A 117 2.75 12.26 2.68
CA TYR A 117 1.88 12.55 3.82
C TYR A 117 1.13 13.87 3.70
N ASP A 118 1.70 14.82 2.95
CA ASP A 118 1.15 16.15 2.65
C ASP A 118 0.14 16.13 1.49
N ARG A 119 -0.02 14.99 0.83
CA ARG A 119 -0.90 14.86 -0.33
C ARG A 119 -2.32 14.51 0.07
N PRO A 120 -3.32 14.92 -0.73
CA PRO A 120 -4.69 14.46 -0.53
C PRO A 120 -4.77 12.93 -0.61
N THR A 121 -5.81 12.36 -0.04
CA THR A 121 -6.06 10.91 -0.08
C THR A 121 -7.32 10.60 -0.85
N LEU A 122 -7.22 9.75 -1.85
CA LEU A 122 -8.32 9.24 -2.63
C LEU A 122 -8.75 7.88 -2.05
N MET A 123 -9.91 7.83 -1.42
CA MET A 123 -10.55 6.59 -1.03
C MET A 123 -11.36 6.05 -2.21
N VAL A 124 -10.93 4.92 -2.74
CA VAL A 124 -11.67 4.19 -3.79
C VAL A 124 -12.61 3.20 -3.12
N THR A 125 -13.90 3.51 -3.16
CA THR A 125 -14.95 2.66 -2.61
C THR A 125 -15.37 1.67 -3.67
N GLU A 126 -14.83 0.46 -3.60
CA GLU A 126 -15.20 -0.59 -4.56
C GLU A 126 -16.64 -1.04 -4.32
N GLY A 127 -17.36 -1.34 -5.40
CA GLY A 127 -18.67 -1.96 -5.29
C GLY A 127 -18.60 -3.47 -5.11
N TYR A 128 -17.45 -4.04 -5.48
CA TYR A 128 -17.18 -5.46 -5.55
C TYR A 128 -15.77 -5.76 -5.06
N GLY A 129 -15.00 -6.57 -5.81
CA GLY A 129 -13.62 -6.89 -5.47
C GLY A 129 -12.63 -5.81 -5.92
N ALA A 130 -11.54 -5.66 -5.17
CA ALA A 130 -10.45 -4.72 -5.43
C ALA A 130 -9.24 -5.37 -6.13
N ALA A 131 -9.43 -6.46 -6.87
CA ALA A 131 -8.31 -7.20 -7.49
C ALA A 131 -7.50 -6.33 -8.47
N ARG A 132 -8.14 -5.42 -9.21
CA ARG A 132 -7.46 -4.52 -10.16
C ARG A 132 -6.45 -3.60 -9.46
N SER A 133 -6.72 -3.22 -8.22
CA SER A 133 -5.86 -2.34 -7.43
C SER A 133 -4.53 -3.02 -7.02
N LEU A 134 -4.40 -4.33 -7.18
CA LEU A 134 -3.15 -5.06 -6.95
C LEU A 134 -2.13 -4.89 -8.08
N ASN A 135 -2.57 -4.50 -9.28
CA ASN A 135 -1.68 -4.35 -10.44
C ASN A 135 -0.61 -3.28 -10.17
N PRO A 136 0.68 -3.53 -10.47
CA PRO A 136 1.76 -2.54 -10.30
C PRO A 136 1.53 -1.21 -11.01
N GLY A 137 0.86 -1.23 -12.16
CA GLY A 137 0.51 -0.04 -12.94
C GLY A 137 -0.86 0.57 -12.60
N TYR A 138 -1.53 0.10 -11.54
CA TYR A 138 -2.84 0.62 -11.15
C TYR A 138 -2.78 2.08 -10.73
N TYR A 139 -3.74 2.86 -11.23
CA TYR A 139 -4.04 4.23 -10.82
C TYR A 139 -5.53 4.52 -10.99
N GLU A 140 -5.98 5.63 -10.40
CA GLU A 140 -7.27 6.26 -10.68
C GLU A 140 -7.04 7.60 -11.39
N GLU A 141 -7.97 8.01 -12.25
CA GLU A 141 -7.90 9.29 -12.96
C GLU A 141 -7.66 10.46 -11.99
N LEU A 142 -8.47 10.54 -10.94
CA LEU A 142 -8.36 11.57 -9.90
C LEU A 142 -7.02 11.51 -9.17
N SER A 143 -6.41 10.32 -9.03
CA SER A 143 -5.12 10.21 -8.38
C SER A 143 -4.00 10.83 -9.21
N LYS A 144 -4.06 10.72 -10.53
CA LYS A 144 -3.13 11.41 -11.44
C LYS A 144 -3.38 12.91 -11.47
N LEU A 145 -4.64 13.31 -11.55
CA LEU A 145 -5.02 14.72 -11.69
C LEU A 145 -4.61 15.53 -10.45
N PHE A 146 -4.77 14.97 -9.25
CA PHE A 146 -4.53 15.67 -7.99
C PHE A 146 -3.28 15.17 -7.23
N ASN A 147 -2.54 14.24 -7.80
CA ASN A 147 -1.36 13.63 -7.18
C ASN A 147 -1.64 13.14 -5.75
N THR A 148 -2.64 12.25 -5.63
CA THR A 148 -3.14 11.78 -4.33
C THR A 148 -2.54 10.44 -3.92
N ASN A 149 -2.49 10.17 -2.61
CA ASN A 149 -2.45 8.80 -2.12
C ASN A 149 -3.72 8.06 -2.52
N ILE A 150 -3.68 6.73 -2.61
CA ILE A 150 -4.86 5.90 -2.83
C ILE A 150 -5.06 4.95 -1.66
N ILE A 151 -6.31 4.84 -1.19
CA ILE A 151 -6.78 3.77 -0.31
C ILE A 151 -7.95 3.09 -1.02
N ALA A 152 -7.70 1.96 -1.68
CA ALA A 152 -8.74 1.18 -2.35
C ALA A 152 -9.26 0.11 -1.39
N VAL A 153 -10.57 0.11 -1.17
CA VAL A 153 -11.25 -0.75 -0.20
C VAL A 153 -12.12 -1.76 -0.91
N GLU A 154 -11.77 -3.05 -0.81
CA GLU A 154 -12.62 -4.13 -1.28
C GLU A 154 -13.92 -4.17 -0.49
N HIS A 155 -15.05 -4.24 -1.19
CA HIS A 155 -16.35 -4.27 -0.53
C HIS A 155 -16.52 -5.55 0.29
N ARG A 156 -17.13 -5.45 1.49
CA ARG A 156 -17.47 -6.64 2.29
C ARG A 156 -18.27 -7.65 1.46
N TYR A 157 -18.08 -8.95 1.69
CA TYR A 157 -18.66 -10.08 0.99
C TYR A 157 -18.17 -10.32 -0.44
N PHE A 158 -17.12 -9.64 -0.87
CA PHE A 158 -16.47 -9.90 -2.15
C PHE A 158 -15.07 -10.45 -1.98
N LEU A 159 -14.72 -11.37 -2.86
CA LEU A 159 -13.42 -12.04 -2.95
C LEU A 159 -12.84 -12.38 -1.57
N GLU A 160 -11.68 -11.76 -1.24
CA GLU A 160 -10.94 -12.01 -0.01
C GLU A 160 -11.56 -11.31 1.22
N SER A 161 -12.53 -10.41 1.01
CA SER A 161 -13.27 -9.70 2.06
C SER A 161 -14.60 -10.37 2.39
N THR A 162 -14.72 -11.65 2.06
CA THR A 162 -15.92 -12.44 2.37
C THR A 162 -15.79 -13.07 3.76
N PRO A 163 -16.72 -12.76 4.71
CA PRO A 163 -16.75 -13.39 6.01
C PRO A 163 -16.98 -14.91 5.92
N LYS A 164 -16.47 -15.63 6.91
CA LYS A 164 -16.70 -17.08 7.06
C LYS A 164 -17.18 -17.36 8.49
N PRO A 165 -18.38 -17.98 8.67
CA PRO A 165 -19.36 -18.33 7.64
C PRO A 165 -20.01 -17.12 6.99
N LYS A 166 -20.54 -17.26 5.78
CA LYS A 166 -21.32 -16.23 5.11
C LYS A 166 -22.69 -16.10 5.77
N ASP A 167 -22.98 -14.96 6.34
CA ASP A 167 -24.30 -14.59 6.80
C ASP A 167 -24.68 -13.26 6.15
N TRP A 168 -25.53 -13.32 5.13
CA TRP A 168 -25.89 -12.20 4.28
C TRP A 168 -26.62 -11.06 5.02
N LYS A 169 -27.17 -11.30 6.21
CA LYS A 169 -27.86 -10.27 7.01
C LYS A 169 -26.95 -9.09 7.38
N TYR A 170 -25.62 -9.29 7.39
CA TYR A 170 -24.65 -8.24 7.69
C TYR A 170 -24.16 -7.47 6.45
N LEU A 171 -24.60 -7.86 5.24
CA LEU A 171 -24.36 -7.12 4.02
C LEU A 171 -25.39 -5.98 3.92
N THR A 172 -25.19 -4.94 4.68
CA THR A 172 -26.03 -3.75 4.70
C THR A 172 -25.28 -2.51 4.27
N ALA A 173 -26.00 -1.48 3.78
CA ALA A 173 -25.40 -0.20 3.43
C ALA A 173 -24.73 0.45 4.66
N TRP A 174 -25.35 0.34 5.83
CA TRP A 174 -24.80 0.82 7.09
C TRP A 174 -23.45 0.17 7.43
N ASN A 175 -23.40 -1.17 7.47
CA ASN A 175 -22.16 -1.87 7.77
C ASN A 175 -21.06 -1.58 6.74
N SER A 176 -21.40 -1.44 5.45
CA SER A 176 -20.45 -1.08 4.40
C SER A 176 -19.89 0.33 4.59
N ALA A 177 -20.74 1.30 4.95
CA ALA A 177 -20.31 2.66 5.24
C ALA A 177 -19.44 2.73 6.52
N ARG A 178 -19.79 1.94 7.53
CA ARG A 178 -19.02 1.83 8.78
C ARG A 178 -17.62 1.21 8.55
N ASP A 179 -17.48 0.28 7.61
CA ASP A 179 -16.16 -0.23 7.22
C ASP A 179 -15.26 0.88 6.69
N LEU A 180 -15.78 1.73 5.80
CA LEU A 180 -15.06 2.85 5.22
C LEU A 180 -14.70 3.90 6.30
N HIS A 181 -15.64 4.20 7.19
CA HIS A 181 -15.43 5.09 8.34
C HIS A 181 -14.29 4.56 9.24
N ALA A 182 -14.30 3.29 9.59
CA ALA A 182 -13.26 2.69 10.43
C ALA A 182 -11.87 2.79 9.78
N ILE A 183 -11.78 2.59 8.46
CA ILE A 183 -10.54 2.78 7.69
C ILE A 183 -10.14 4.25 7.69
N ARG A 184 -11.06 5.18 7.41
CA ARG A 184 -10.79 6.62 7.41
C ARG A 184 -10.22 7.08 8.75
N GLU A 185 -10.84 6.67 9.85
CA GLU A 185 -10.38 7.02 11.20
C GLU A 185 -8.99 6.41 11.52
N ALA A 186 -8.75 5.16 11.13
CA ALA A 186 -7.46 4.51 11.34
C ALA A 186 -6.31 5.20 10.59
N PHE A 187 -6.59 5.80 9.43
CA PHE A 187 -5.60 6.49 8.61
C PHE A 187 -5.52 8.00 8.88
N ARG A 188 -6.38 8.55 9.73
CA ARG A 188 -6.49 9.99 9.97
C ARG A 188 -5.17 10.65 10.39
N SER A 189 -4.40 9.98 11.26
CA SER A 189 -3.10 10.48 11.72
C SER A 189 -1.99 10.33 10.68
N ILE A 190 -2.11 9.37 9.77
CA ILE A 190 -1.13 9.14 8.70
C ILE A 190 -1.37 10.13 7.56
N TYR A 191 -2.63 10.37 7.20
CA TYR A 191 -3.04 11.26 6.12
C TYR A 191 -3.99 12.35 6.65
N PRO A 192 -3.47 13.40 7.26
CA PRO A 192 -4.29 14.46 7.86
C PRO A 192 -4.90 15.43 6.84
N GLY A 193 -4.49 15.33 5.58
CA GLY A 193 -4.94 16.22 4.49
C GLY A 193 -6.38 15.96 4.04
N LYS A 194 -6.72 16.52 2.89
CA LYS A 194 -8.05 16.38 2.27
C LYS A 194 -8.32 14.95 1.80
N TRP A 195 -9.57 14.52 1.95
CA TRP A 195 -10.03 13.21 1.52
C TRP A 195 -11.09 13.32 0.42
N ILE A 196 -10.89 12.52 -0.62
CA ILE A 196 -11.80 12.39 -1.76
C ILE A 196 -12.32 10.95 -1.76
N ALA A 197 -13.63 10.75 -1.82
CA ALA A 197 -14.20 9.42 -2.06
C ALA A 197 -14.62 9.29 -3.52
N THR A 198 -14.31 8.18 -4.15
CA THR A 198 -14.69 7.87 -5.53
C THR A 198 -15.02 6.41 -5.70
N GLY A 199 -15.75 6.09 -6.74
CA GLY A 199 -16.05 4.72 -7.17
C GLY A 199 -16.88 4.74 -8.43
N ILE A 200 -16.91 3.60 -9.11
CA ILE A 200 -17.59 3.42 -10.40
C ILE A 200 -18.81 2.53 -10.19
N SER A 201 -19.95 2.86 -10.79
CA SER A 201 -21.19 2.07 -10.76
C SER A 201 -21.61 1.80 -9.30
N LYS A 202 -21.74 0.54 -8.87
CA LYS A 202 -22.01 0.20 -7.47
C LYS A 202 -20.96 0.78 -6.50
N GLY A 203 -19.71 0.94 -6.92
CA GLY A 203 -18.68 1.63 -6.13
C GLY A 203 -19.03 3.11 -5.94
N GLY A 204 -19.50 3.79 -7.00
CA GLY A 204 -20.03 5.15 -6.90
C GLY A 204 -21.23 5.27 -5.97
N GLN A 205 -22.16 4.29 -6.01
CA GLN A 205 -23.26 4.21 -5.05
C GLN A 205 -22.74 4.04 -3.62
N THR A 206 -21.72 3.20 -3.41
CA THR A 206 -21.08 3.03 -2.11
C THR A 206 -20.49 4.36 -1.60
N ALA A 207 -19.83 5.15 -2.49
CA ALA A 207 -19.29 6.45 -2.13
C ALA A 207 -20.40 7.44 -1.69
N MET A 208 -21.53 7.44 -2.39
CA MET A 208 -22.68 8.28 -2.03
C MET A 208 -23.28 7.87 -0.67
N LEU A 209 -23.49 6.57 -0.44
CA LEU A 209 -23.98 6.05 0.83
C LEU A 209 -23.00 6.38 1.97
N TYR A 210 -21.71 6.22 1.75
CA TYR A 210 -20.69 6.58 2.73
C TYR A 210 -20.79 8.07 3.11
N ARG A 211 -20.84 8.97 2.12
CA ARG A 211 -21.00 10.40 2.37
C ARG A 211 -22.29 10.73 3.12
N THR A 212 -23.37 10.00 2.86
CA THR A 212 -24.66 10.21 3.53
C THR A 212 -24.60 9.84 5.02
N TYR A 213 -23.96 8.72 5.35
CA TYR A 213 -23.84 8.26 6.73
C TYR A 213 -22.76 8.99 7.53
N PHE A 214 -21.67 9.41 6.84
CA PHE A 214 -20.49 10.04 7.46
C PHE A 214 -20.12 11.32 6.68
N PRO A 215 -20.90 12.39 6.80
CA PRO A 215 -20.72 13.60 6.00
C PRO A 215 -19.37 14.32 6.27
N ASP A 216 -18.80 14.16 7.46
CA ASP A 216 -17.59 14.86 7.88
C ASP A 216 -16.29 14.09 7.60
N ASP A 217 -16.39 12.83 7.15
CA ASP A 217 -15.22 12.00 6.87
C ASP A 217 -14.50 12.39 5.58
N ILE A 218 -15.24 12.88 4.60
CA ILE A 218 -14.82 13.10 3.23
C ILE A 218 -15.12 14.53 2.82
N ASP A 219 -14.12 15.23 2.29
CA ASP A 219 -14.27 16.61 1.78
C ASP A 219 -15.02 16.63 0.44
N ILE A 220 -14.71 15.72 -0.48
CA ILE A 220 -15.24 15.67 -1.83
C ILE A 220 -15.67 14.25 -2.17
N THR A 221 -16.84 14.09 -2.76
CA THR A 221 -17.32 12.81 -3.29
C THR A 221 -17.54 12.89 -4.79
N VAL A 222 -16.89 12.01 -5.56
CA VAL A 222 -16.96 11.95 -7.02
C VAL A 222 -17.45 10.57 -7.44
N PRO A 223 -18.76 10.32 -7.50
CA PRO A 223 -19.32 9.04 -7.90
C PRO A 223 -19.44 8.97 -9.43
N TYR A 224 -18.70 8.03 -10.06
CA TYR A 224 -18.81 7.81 -11.49
C TYR A 224 -19.94 6.85 -11.82
N VAL A 225 -20.86 7.27 -12.71
CA VAL A 225 -22.00 6.48 -13.21
C VAL A 225 -22.72 5.69 -12.11
N ALA A 226 -22.89 6.34 -10.96
CA ALA A 226 -23.46 5.71 -9.78
C ALA A 226 -24.98 5.53 -9.95
N PRO A 227 -25.50 4.29 -9.83
CA PRO A 227 -26.94 4.07 -9.93
C PRO A 227 -27.66 4.57 -8.67
N LEU A 228 -28.70 5.35 -8.84
CA LEU A 228 -29.64 5.71 -7.77
C LEU A 228 -30.80 4.73 -7.81
N CYS A 229 -30.65 3.59 -7.15
CA CYS A 229 -31.72 2.59 -7.03
C CYS A 229 -32.64 2.95 -5.87
N ARG A 230 -33.94 3.06 -6.12
CA ARG A 230 -34.96 3.44 -5.12
C ARG A 230 -35.53 2.22 -4.41
N SER A 231 -35.53 1.07 -5.08
CA SER A 231 -36.00 -0.20 -4.56
C SER A 231 -35.45 -1.36 -5.41
N VAL A 232 -35.69 -2.59 -5.00
CA VAL A 232 -35.41 -3.79 -5.80
C VAL A 232 -36.21 -3.76 -7.09
N GLU A 233 -37.49 -3.42 -6.99
CA GLU A 233 -38.39 -3.20 -8.12
C GLU A 233 -38.43 -1.70 -8.43
N ASP A 234 -37.45 -1.21 -9.20
CA ASP A 234 -37.42 0.18 -9.61
C ASP A 234 -38.32 0.39 -10.85
N GLY A 235 -39.49 0.97 -10.64
CA GLY A 235 -40.51 1.22 -11.65
C GLY A 235 -40.09 2.09 -12.85
N ARG A 236 -38.86 2.59 -12.88
CA ARG A 236 -38.31 3.30 -14.04
C ARG A 236 -37.78 2.39 -15.13
N HIS A 237 -37.47 1.13 -14.81
CA HIS A 237 -36.86 0.21 -15.77
C HIS A 237 -37.84 -0.24 -16.83
N GLU A 238 -39.06 -0.61 -16.46
CA GLU A 238 -40.07 -1.10 -17.39
C GLU A 238 -40.49 -0.03 -18.42
N PRO A 239 -40.84 1.20 -18.06
CA PRO A 239 -41.12 2.25 -19.03
C PRO A 239 -39.95 2.53 -19.98
N PHE A 240 -38.70 2.53 -19.49
CA PHE A 240 -37.54 2.70 -20.32
C PHE A 240 -37.42 1.58 -21.37
N LEU A 241 -37.55 0.30 -20.97
CA LEU A 241 -37.47 -0.84 -21.86
C LEU A 241 -38.59 -0.87 -22.92
N ARG A 242 -39.71 -0.22 -22.68
CA ARG A 242 -40.81 -0.09 -23.66
C ARG A 242 -40.58 1.01 -24.68
N THR A 243 -39.63 1.91 -24.46
CA THR A 243 -39.35 3.06 -25.33
C THR A 243 -38.11 2.88 -26.21
N VAL A 244 -37.33 1.84 -25.98
CA VAL A 244 -36.17 1.44 -26.79
C VAL A 244 -36.52 0.23 -27.63
#